data_fc240e1de11551a8969fb5261952e53f
#
_entry.id   fc240e1de11551a8969fb5261952e53f
#
_cell.length_a   1.000
_cell.length_b   1.000
_cell.length_c   1.000
_cell.angle_alpha   90.00
_cell.angle_beta   90.00
_cell.angle_gamma   90.00
#
_symmetry.space_group_name_H-M   'P 1'
#
loop_
_entity.id
_entity.type
_entity.pdbx_description
1 polymer ?
#
loop_
_entity_poly.entity_id
_entity_poly.type
_entity_poly.pdbx_seq_one_letter_code
_entity_poly.pdbx_strand_id
1 'polypeptide(L)' 'MGQASIQRRAGRPRRTATAAVRASQPVCHLCGLPVDLTLQRTGRGKHPLSSCIDEIIPVIRGGSITDPANLGHAHSVCNN' A
#
# COMPACT_ATOMS: atom_id res chain seq x y z
N MET A 1 7.57 19.57 -4.77
CA MET A 1 6.97 18.51 -5.47
C MET A 1 6.58 17.35 -4.59
N GLY A 2 7.45 16.67 -3.92
CA GLY A 2 7.10 15.68 -2.93
C GLY A 2 6.59 14.38 -3.50
N GLN A 3 5.85 13.64 -2.68
CA GLN A 3 5.45 12.27 -2.98
C GLN A 3 4.51 12.12 -4.17
N ALA A 4 3.65 13.10 -4.40
CA ALA A 4 2.71 13.02 -5.53
C ALA A 4 3.45 12.97 -6.86
N SER A 5 4.50 13.77 -7.01
CA SER A 5 5.34 13.73 -8.21
C SER A 5 6.08 12.42 -8.35
N ILE A 6 6.63 11.91 -7.25
CA ILE A 6 7.36 10.64 -7.26
C ILE A 6 6.43 9.50 -7.64
N GLN A 7 5.25 9.45 -7.04
CA GLN A 7 4.26 8.41 -7.34
C GLN A 7 3.80 8.46 -8.78
N ARG A 8 3.63 9.67 -9.33
CA ARG A 8 3.22 9.85 -10.71
C ARG A 8 4.27 9.30 -11.67
N ARG A 9 5.56 9.58 -11.42
CA ARG A 9 6.65 9.05 -12.25
C ARG A 9 6.74 7.53 -12.17
N ALA A 10 6.40 6.96 -11.03
CA ALA A 10 6.50 5.53 -10.79
C ALA A 10 5.17 4.80 -11.02
N GLY A 11 4.22 5.42 -11.77
CA GLY A 11 2.85 4.91 -11.88
C GLY A 11 2.73 3.43 -12.19
N ARG A 12 3.31 2.96 -13.31
CA ARG A 12 3.23 1.54 -13.69
C ARG A 12 4.07 0.64 -12.76
N PRO A 13 5.34 0.96 -12.51
CA PRO A 13 6.13 0.15 -11.56
C PRO A 13 5.48 0.08 -10.17
N ARG A 14 4.91 1.17 -9.70
CA ARG A 14 4.22 1.16 -8.41
C ARG A 14 2.99 0.26 -8.43
N ARG A 15 2.17 0.33 -9.48
CA ARG A 15 0.99 -0.51 -9.60
C ARG A 15 1.36 -1.99 -9.64
N THR A 16 2.42 -2.33 -10.37
CA THR A 16 2.92 -3.70 -10.43
C THR A 16 3.38 -4.18 -9.05
N ALA A 17 4.15 -3.36 -8.35
CA ALA A 17 4.65 -3.71 -7.02
C ALA A 17 3.51 -3.86 -6.01
N THR A 18 2.54 -2.96 -6.00
CA THR A 18 1.42 -3.04 -5.06
C THR A 18 0.51 -4.22 -5.36
N ALA A 19 0.31 -4.55 -6.64
CA ALA A 19 -0.46 -5.73 -7.01
C ALA A 19 0.23 -7.02 -6.53
N ALA A 20 1.55 -7.09 -6.67
CA ALA A 20 2.34 -8.22 -6.20
C ALA A 20 2.23 -8.38 -4.68
N VAL A 21 2.30 -7.27 -3.94
CA VAL A 21 2.20 -7.29 -2.48
C VAL A 21 0.80 -7.75 -2.06
N ARG A 22 -0.25 -7.25 -2.70
CA ARG A 22 -1.62 -7.68 -2.40
C ARG A 22 -1.81 -9.17 -2.65
N ALA A 23 -1.19 -9.70 -3.69
CA ALA A 23 -1.32 -11.11 -4.04
C ALA A 23 -0.53 -12.01 -3.10
N SER A 24 0.61 -11.56 -2.60
CA SER A 24 1.54 -12.38 -1.81
C SER A 24 1.42 -12.22 -0.31
N GLN A 25 0.80 -11.15 0.17
CA GLN A 25 0.68 -10.85 1.59
C GLN A 25 -0.80 -10.84 1.99
N PRO A 26 -1.36 -11.97 2.44
CA PRO A 26 -2.79 -12.06 2.74
C PRO A 26 -3.21 -11.34 4.02
N VAL A 27 -2.26 -11.01 4.90
CA VAL A 27 -2.57 -10.39 6.19
C VAL A 27 -1.95 -9.00 6.29
N CYS A 28 -2.56 -8.17 7.13
CA CYS A 28 -2.04 -6.85 7.46
C CYS A 28 -0.74 -6.99 8.27
N HIS A 29 0.35 -6.36 7.81
CA HIS A 29 1.63 -6.44 8.50
C HIS A 29 1.65 -5.66 9.80
N LEU A 30 0.64 -4.84 10.06
CA LEU A 30 0.54 -4.02 11.27
C LEU A 30 -0.28 -4.69 12.36
N CYS A 31 -1.37 -5.38 12.01
CA CYS A 31 -2.23 -6.03 13.01
C CYS A 31 -2.31 -7.55 12.91
N GLY A 32 -1.81 -8.13 11.82
CA GLY A 32 -1.77 -9.58 11.62
C GLY A 32 -3.08 -10.23 11.20
N LEU A 33 -4.13 -9.47 10.98
CA LEU A 33 -5.42 -10.00 10.54
C LEU A 33 -5.54 -9.97 9.02
N PRO A 34 -6.35 -10.89 8.44
CA PRO A 34 -6.52 -10.93 6.98
C PRO A 34 -7.07 -9.62 6.42
N VAL A 35 -6.67 -9.30 5.20
CA VAL A 35 -7.17 -8.13 4.47
C VAL A 35 -8.12 -8.60 3.39
N ASP A 36 -9.35 -8.07 3.41
CA ASP A 36 -10.39 -8.42 2.44
C ASP A 36 -10.26 -7.51 1.21
N LEU A 37 -9.85 -8.09 0.10
CA LEU A 37 -9.62 -7.34 -1.14
C LEU A 37 -10.92 -6.91 -1.83
N THR A 38 -12.07 -7.38 -1.38
CA THR A 38 -13.36 -7.01 -1.97
C THR A 38 -13.90 -5.68 -1.45
N LEU A 39 -13.34 -5.17 -0.35
CA LEU A 39 -13.79 -3.91 0.24
C LEU A 39 -13.33 -2.72 -0.58
N GLN A 40 -14.19 -1.72 -0.70
CA GLN A 40 -13.89 -0.52 -1.48
C GLN A 40 -12.72 0.24 -0.85
N ARG A 41 -11.69 0.50 -1.63
CA ARG A 41 -10.44 1.07 -1.12
C ARG A 41 -10.17 2.51 -1.60
N THR A 42 -11.02 3.05 -2.45
CA THR A 42 -10.83 4.42 -2.96
C THR A 42 -12.16 5.15 -3.02
N GLY A 43 -12.09 6.46 -3.01
CA GLY A 43 -13.24 7.32 -3.23
C GLY A 43 -14.20 7.38 -2.07
N ARG A 44 -15.39 7.93 -2.37
CA ARG A 44 -16.46 8.01 -1.39
C ARG A 44 -16.97 6.61 -1.09
N GLY A 45 -17.12 6.28 0.16
CA GLY A 45 -17.50 4.92 0.57
C GLY A 45 -16.31 4.00 0.81
N LYS A 46 -15.09 4.53 0.82
CA LYS A 46 -13.91 3.76 1.18
C LYS A 46 -14.11 3.10 2.55
N HIS A 47 -13.89 1.79 2.57
CA HIS A 47 -14.07 1.02 3.81
C HIS A 47 -12.80 1.15 4.68
N PRO A 48 -12.94 1.35 6.00
CA PRO A 48 -11.76 1.50 6.88
C PRO A 48 -10.88 0.26 6.92
N LEU A 49 -11.40 -0.93 6.66
CA LEU A 49 -10.63 -2.17 6.64
C LEU A 49 -10.18 -2.55 5.23
N SER A 50 -10.32 -1.65 4.25
CA SER A 50 -9.92 -1.93 2.88
C SER A 50 -8.40 -2.06 2.74
N SER A 51 -7.99 -2.72 1.65
CA SER A 51 -6.58 -2.92 1.32
C SER A 51 -5.85 -1.61 1.12
N CYS A 52 -4.69 -1.49 1.73
CA CYS A 52 -3.80 -0.35 1.61
C CYS A 52 -2.37 -0.87 1.53
N ILE A 53 -1.50 -0.15 0.83
CA ILE A 53 -0.08 -0.50 0.76
C ILE A 53 0.72 0.57 1.49
N ASP A 54 1.50 0.11 2.46
CA ASP A 54 2.32 0.96 3.32
C ASP A 54 3.79 0.83 2.92
N GLU A 55 4.53 1.92 2.90
CA GLU A 55 5.99 1.88 2.77
C GLU A 55 6.59 1.64 4.14
N ILE A 56 7.32 0.53 4.29
CA ILE A 56 7.97 0.17 5.55
C ILE A 56 8.98 1.23 5.94
N ILE A 57 9.84 1.62 4.99
CA ILE A 57 10.71 2.79 5.13
C ILE A 57 10.11 3.90 4.29
N PRO A 58 9.67 5.02 4.90
CA PRO A 58 9.05 6.10 4.14
C PRO A 58 9.98 6.69 3.08
N VAL A 59 9.40 7.22 2.01
CA VAL A 59 10.14 7.86 0.94
C VAL A 59 11.04 8.98 1.46
N ILE A 60 10.59 9.73 2.44
CA ILE A 60 11.35 10.83 3.04
C ILE A 60 12.64 10.33 3.70
N ARG A 61 12.70 9.04 4.04
CA ARG A 61 13.89 8.41 4.64
C ARG A 61 14.62 7.52 3.64
N GLY A 62 14.34 7.69 2.35
CA GLY A 62 15.00 6.93 1.30
C GLY A 62 14.35 5.61 0.94
N GLY A 63 13.16 5.33 1.45
CA GLY A 63 12.45 4.10 1.11
C GLY A 63 11.95 4.11 -0.33
N SER A 64 11.92 2.93 -0.94
CA SER A 64 11.41 2.76 -2.30
C SER A 64 9.89 2.67 -2.29
N ILE A 65 9.25 3.30 -3.27
CA ILE A 65 7.80 3.16 -3.47
C ILE A 65 7.47 2.07 -4.48
N THR A 66 8.48 1.42 -5.05
CA THR A 66 8.30 0.41 -6.10
C THR A 66 8.92 -0.94 -5.77
N ASP A 67 9.70 -1.04 -4.69
CA ASP A 67 10.34 -2.28 -4.28
C ASP A 67 9.37 -3.05 -3.36
N PRO A 68 8.89 -4.23 -3.78
CA PRO A 68 7.97 -5.01 -2.93
C PRO A 68 8.56 -5.32 -1.55
N ALA A 69 9.88 -5.40 -1.42
CA ALA A 69 10.53 -5.64 -0.12
C ALA A 69 10.31 -4.48 0.86
N ASN A 70 10.01 -3.29 0.35
CA ASN A 70 9.73 -2.13 1.18
C ASN A 70 8.23 -1.83 1.31
N LEU A 71 7.38 -2.74 0.83
CA LEU A 71 5.93 -2.52 0.82
C LEU A 71 5.25 -3.56 1.69
N GLY A 72 4.31 -3.12 2.51
CA GLY A 72 3.53 -3.99 3.37
C GLY A 72 2.04 -3.85 3.09
N HIS A 73 1.34 -4.98 3.02
CA HIS A 73 -0.12 -4.99 2.92
C HIS A 73 -0.72 -4.61 4.27
N ALA A 74 -1.69 -3.73 4.28
CA ALA A 74 -2.27 -3.26 5.53
C ALA A 74 -3.75 -2.93 5.35
N HIS A 75 -4.46 -2.85 6.45
CA HIS A 75 -5.78 -2.22 6.47
C HIS A 75 -5.59 -0.71 6.42
N SER A 76 -6.49 -0.01 5.72
CA SER A 76 -6.43 1.44 5.61
C SER A 76 -6.37 2.12 6.99
N VAL A 77 -7.19 1.67 7.93
CA VAL A 77 -7.24 2.22 9.28
C VAL A 77 -5.94 1.97 10.06
N CYS A 78 -5.27 0.85 9.81
CA CYS A 78 -4.01 0.54 10.49
C CYS A 78 -2.88 1.44 10.00
N ASN A 79 -2.93 1.86 8.74
CA ASN A 79 -1.90 2.67 8.12
C ASN A 79 -2.04 4.17 8.42
N ASN A 80 -3.14 4.61 8.90
CA ASN A 80 -3.37 6.03 9.20
C ASN A 80 -2.64 6.49 10.47
#